data_53e42921b2ca8d47cc9eda136b882cdb
#
_entry.id   53e42921b2ca8d47cc9eda136b882cdb
#
_cell.length_a   1.000
_cell.length_b   1.000
_cell.length_c   1.000
_cell.angle_alpha   90.00
_cell.angle_beta   90.00
_cell.angle_gamma   90.00
#
_symmetry.space_group_name_H-M   'P 1'
#
loop_
_entity.id
_entity.type
_entity.pdbx_description
1 polymer ?
#
loop_
_entity_poly.entity_id
_entity_poly.type
_entity_poly.pdbx_seq_one_letter_code
_entity_poly.pdbx_strand_id
1 'polypeptide(L)'
;VGLRLRQERLKRGWSQEGLCRGICAASYLSKIEQGRVQAAPELLELLMKRLDLPWYGENLPELERLVERRYALLLDGEQEAFQDSRAAFSQALETLLSSPLAADGLVLDAVDRRDPSDIPAALEPYLDRRQLALLRIVQDREPEAVRLLPEAYCFLMAGIAGYEQGGDYTGAMAYLRQGCDLAARDGRVRLMLECRLFMGGVCCNQLDLDGMEEHYRAAERMARALGRQEDLRVMAYNRAATQVECGRYQEAYGYFSALERPRVMELHKLAVCCEGLGRTREALDALDRAETAPEEYPDRALCMEICGLVRRRLENPGYLRDPDYGRALMDVFHRCRRELPIGYAGFHLPWVLEWLTAGRQYKLAYELVREFPLVPGRNS
;
A
#
# COMPACT_ATOMS: atom_id res chain seq x y z
N VAL A 1 10.23 14.10 26.79
CA VAL A 1 10.36 15.53 27.21
C VAL A 1 11.83 15.92 27.37
N GLY A 2 12.64 15.22 28.18
CA GLY A 2 14.05 15.58 28.43
C GLY A 2 14.91 15.69 27.17
N LEU A 3 14.75 14.75 26.24
CA LEU A 3 15.44 14.77 24.96
C LEU A 3 15.05 16.00 24.12
N ARG A 4 13.76 16.37 24.10
CA ARG A 4 13.26 17.57 23.39
C ARG A 4 13.85 18.85 23.99
N LEU A 5 13.85 18.97 25.33
CA LEU A 5 14.49 20.08 26.01
C LEU A 5 15.96 20.22 25.61
N ARG A 6 16.71 19.12 25.60
CA ARG A 6 18.10 19.10 25.16
C ARG A 6 18.29 19.53 23.72
N GLN A 7 17.50 19.00 22.80
CA GLN A 7 17.57 19.33 21.36
C GLN A 7 17.32 20.82 21.12
N GLU A 8 16.24 21.35 21.69
CA GLU A 8 15.88 22.76 21.52
C GLU A 8 16.88 23.72 22.18
N ARG A 9 17.42 23.33 23.33
CA ARG A 9 18.53 24.07 23.97
C ARG A 9 19.75 24.13 23.07
N LEU A 10 20.17 22.99 22.52
CA LEU A 10 21.34 22.90 21.64
C LEU A 10 21.13 23.67 20.33
N LYS A 11 19.95 23.59 19.72
CA LYS A 11 19.61 24.40 18.53
C LYS A 11 19.81 25.91 18.75
N ARG A 12 19.51 26.38 19.98
CA ARG A 12 19.69 27.77 20.38
C ARG A 12 21.11 28.09 20.85
N GLY A 13 22.02 27.13 20.85
CA GLY A 13 23.39 27.29 21.35
C GLY A 13 23.47 27.53 22.87
N TRP A 14 22.46 27.15 23.65
CA TRP A 14 22.40 27.43 25.08
C TRP A 14 23.13 26.36 25.89
N SER A 15 23.85 26.82 26.96
CA SER A 15 24.36 25.92 28.00
C SER A 15 23.23 25.41 28.91
N GLN A 16 23.48 24.31 29.63
CA GLN A 16 22.52 23.83 30.66
C GLN A 16 22.27 24.92 31.72
N GLU A 17 23.32 25.63 32.16
CA GLU A 17 23.19 26.75 33.09
C GLU A 17 22.34 27.89 32.52
N GLY A 18 22.46 28.19 31.23
CA GLY A 18 21.66 29.22 30.56
C GLY A 18 20.19 28.87 30.57
N LEU A 19 19.83 27.60 30.29
CA LEU A 19 18.46 27.16 30.29
C LEU A 19 17.87 27.09 31.71
N CYS A 20 18.61 26.56 32.69
CA CYS A 20 18.06 26.29 34.03
C CYS A 20 18.19 27.46 35.04
N ARG A 21 18.80 28.59 34.65
CA ARG A 21 19.03 29.74 35.56
C ARG A 21 17.73 30.19 36.24
N GLY A 22 17.73 30.14 37.55
CA GLY A 22 16.56 30.53 38.38
C GLY A 22 15.39 29.52 38.35
N ILE A 23 15.55 28.35 37.72
CA ILE A 23 14.56 27.28 37.69
C ILE A 23 15.06 26.06 38.50
N CYS A 24 16.24 25.53 38.15
CA CYS A 24 16.83 24.39 38.85
C CYS A 24 18.34 24.37 38.71
N ALA A 25 19.01 23.43 39.38
CA ALA A 25 20.45 23.22 39.22
C ALA A 25 20.78 22.58 37.85
N ALA A 26 21.92 22.96 37.25
CA ALA A 26 22.35 22.41 35.95
C ALA A 26 22.55 20.88 36.02
N SER A 27 23.03 20.34 37.13
CA SER A 27 23.12 18.90 37.36
C SER A 27 21.79 18.17 37.38
N TYR A 28 20.71 18.85 37.80
CA TYR A 28 19.36 18.29 37.77
C TYR A 28 18.80 18.32 36.34
N LEU A 29 18.97 19.43 35.61
CA LEU A 29 18.62 19.52 34.20
C LEU A 29 19.35 18.46 33.38
N SER A 30 20.64 18.23 33.63
CA SER A 30 21.40 17.15 32.99
C SER A 30 20.75 15.78 33.14
N LYS A 31 20.25 15.46 34.35
CA LYS A 31 19.54 14.20 34.62
C LYS A 31 18.21 14.12 33.90
N ILE A 32 17.48 15.23 33.81
CA ILE A 32 16.21 15.34 33.05
C ILE A 32 16.48 15.09 31.56
N GLU A 33 17.47 15.78 30.98
CA GLU A 33 17.86 15.63 29.56
C GLU A 33 18.33 14.22 29.19
N GLN A 34 18.85 13.46 30.19
CA GLN A 34 19.28 12.07 30.05
C GLN A 34 18.17 11.05 30.36
N GLY A 35 16.97 11.52 30.75
CA GLY A 35 15.87 10.64 31.14
C GLY A 35 16.10 9.88 32.46
N ARG A 36 17.08 10.30 33.29
CA ARG A 36 17.44 9.64 34.54
C ARG A 36 16.55 10.02 35.74
N VAL A 37 15.78 11.09 35.61
CA VAL A 37 14.83 11.57 36.61
C VAL A 37 13.57 12.06 35.92
N GLN A 38 12.45 11.81 36.58
CA GLN A 38 11.17 12.41 36.21
C GLN A 38 11.04 13.73 36.98
N ALA A 39 10.98 14.84 36.25
CA ALA A 39 10.85 16.14 36.85
C ALA A 39 9.37 16.46 37.17
N ALA A 40 9.15 17.29 38.17
CA ALA A 40 7.80 17.78 38.48
C ALA A 40 7.24 18.59 37.30
N PRO A 41 5.90 18.50 37.03
CA PRO A 41 5.26 19.20 35.91
C PRO A 41 5.54 20.69 35.86
N GLU A 42 5.49 21.35 37.04
CA GLU A 42 5.69 22.81 37.19
C GLU A 42 7.10 23.22 36.72
N LEU A 43 8.10 22.40 37.02
CA LEU A 43 9.47 22.65 36.63
C LEU A 43 9.65 22.44 35.09
N LEU A 44 9.03 21.41 34.53
CA LEU A 44 9.03 21.17 33.10
C LEU A 44 8.35 22.33 32.35
N GLU A 45 7.23 22.84 32.85
CA GLU A 45 6.53 23.98 32.28
C GLU A 45 7.44 25.22 32.21
N LEU A 46 8.16 25.54 33.28
CA LEU A 46 9.08 26.68 33.28
C LEU A 46 10.23 26.52 32.29
N LEU A 47 10.80 25.32 32.17
CA LEU A 47 11.85 25.02 31.19
C LEU A 47 11.32 25.10 29.75
N MET A 48 10.15 24.54 29.48
CA MET A 48 9.50 24.59 28.17
C MET A 48 9.13 26.02 27.78
N LYS A 49 8.53 26.78 28.68
CA LYS A 49 8.20 28.20 28.47
C LYS A 49 9.44 29.03 28.12
N ARG A 50 10.59 28.76 28.76
CA ARG A 50 11.85 29.46 28.45
C ARG A 50 12.37 29.13 27.04
N LEU A 51 12.04 27.94 26.51
CA LEU A 51 12.38 27.48 25.17
C LEU A 51 11.30 27.83 24.14
N ASP A 52 10.25 28.57 24.51
CA ASP A 52 9.07 28.84 23.67
C ASP A 52 8.44 27.55 23.09
N LEU A 53 8.45 26.49 23.90
CA LEU A 53 7.78 25.24 23.58
C LEU A 53 6.37 25.22 24.15
N PRO A 54 5.40 24.64 23.44
CA PRO A 54 4.04 24.51 23.93
C PRO A 54 3.99 23.63 25.19
N TRP A 55 3.25 24.08 26.19
CA TRP A 55 3.01 23.28 27.41
C TRP A 55 1.83 22.31 27.17
N TYR A 56 2.04 21.08 27.54
CA TYR A 56 1.08 19.99 27.31
C TYR A 56 0.20 19.65 28.53
N GLY A 57 0.56 20.14 29.75
CA GLY A 57 0.06 19.59 31.02
C GLY A 57 -1.45 19.50 31.12
N GLU A 58 -2.19 20.59 30.86
CA GLU A 58 -3.65 20.62 30.94
C GLU A 58 -4.30 19.78 29.81
N ASN A 59 -3.63 19.66 28.69
CA ASN A 59 -4.11 18.96 27.49
C ASN A 59 -3.67 17.49 27.43
N LEU A 60 -2.83 17.02 28.35
CA LEU A 60 -2.27 15.65 28.29
C LEU A 60 -3.35 14.57 28.18
N PRO A 61 -4.45 14.58 28.96
CA PRO A 61 -5.49 13.55 28.83
C PRO A 61 -6.21 13.56 27.47
N GLU A 62 -6.28 14.72 26.82
CA GLU A 62 -6.87 14.85 25.48
C GLU A 62 -5.91 14.32 24.41
N LEU A 63 -4.62 14.64 24.54
CA LEU A 63 -3.56 14.11 23.68
C LEU A 63 -3.45 12.59 23.77
N GLU A 64 -3.54 12.02 24.98
CA GLU A 64 -3.56 10.56 25.20
C GLU A 64 -4.75 9.93 24.50
N ARG A 65 -5.95 10.49 24.65
CA ARG A 65 -7.15 10.00 23.96
C ARG A 65 -7.02 10.08 22.43
N LEU A 66 -6.45 11.17 21.92
CA LEU A 66 -6.20 11.33 20.47
C LEU A 66 -5.25 10.26 19.96
N VAL A 67 -4.12 10.04 20.63
CA VAL A 67 -3.11 9.05 20.27
C VAL A 67 -3.69 7.64 20.31
N GLU A 68 -4.32 7.23 21.41
CA GLU A 68 -4.90 5.88 21.54
C GLU A 68 -6.02 5.64 20.52
N ARG A 69 -6.86 6.65 20.25
CA ARG A 69 -7.86 6.55 19.19
C ARG A 69 -7.23 6.33 17.83
N ARG A 70 -6.14 7.02 17.50
CA ARG A 70 -5.45 6.83 16.21
C ARG A 70 -4.85 5.43 16.08
N TYR A 71 -4.21 4.93 17.14
CA TYR A 71 -3.73 3.54 17.14
C TYR A 71 -4.88 2.55 16.95
N ALA A 72 -5.98 2.73 17.65
CA ALA A 72 -7.14 1.85 17.52
C ALA A 72 -7.68 1.86 16.08
N LEU A 73 -7.89 3.04 15.48
CA LEU A 73 -8.38 3.18 14.11
C LEU A 73 -7.44 2.48 13.09
N LEU A 74 -6.13 2.66 13.27
CA LEU A 74 -5.13 2.03 12.40
C LEU A 74 -5.13 0.51 12.53
N LEU A 75 -5.04 0.01 13.78
CA LEU A 75 -4.93 -1.42 14.07
C LEU A 75 -6.25 -2.18 13.84
N ASP A 76 -7.39 -1.50 13.82
CA ASP A 76 -8.69 -2.07 13.49
C ASP A 76 -9.02 -2.01 11.98
N GLY A 77 -8.14 -1.37 11.18
CA GLY A 77 -8.33 -1.24 9.73
C GLY A 77 -9.37 -0.19 9.36
N GLU A 78 -9.68 0.75 10.24
CA GLU A 78 -10.62 1.86 10.02
C GLU A 78 -9.95 2.99 9.23
N GLN A 79 -9.51 2.68 8.00
CA GLN A 79 -8.65 3.55 7.19
C GLN A 79 -9.27 4.93 6.92
N GLU A 80 -10.56 5.01 6.60
CA GLU A 80 -11.26 6.26 6.35
C GLU A 80 -11.26 7.14 7.60
N ALA A 81 -11.69 6.58 8.74
CA ALA A 81 -11.72 7.30 10.03
C ALA A 81 -10.30 7.68 10.50
N PHE A 82 -9.28 6.87 10.20
CA PHE A 82 -7.88 7.21 10.47
C PHE A 82 -7.45 8.43 9.65
N GLN A 83 -7.78 8.49 8.36
CA GLN A 83 -7.49 9.64 7.49
C GLN A 83 -8.27 10.89 7.94
N ASP A 84 -9.55 10.77 8.27
CA ASP A 84 -10.38 11.88 8.77
C ASP A 84 -9.81 12.49 10.05
N SER A 85 -9.18 11.68 10.90
CA SER A 85 -8.54 12.14 12.14
C SER A 85 -7.23 12.91 11.91
N ARG A 86 -6.67 12.92 10.70
CA ARG A 86 -5.36 13.50 10.37
C ARG A 86 -5.27 14.99 10.66
N ALA A 87 -6.32 15.77 10.34
CA ALA A 87 -6.31 17.21 10.56
C ALA A 87 -6.17 17.58 12.04
N ALA A 88 -6.95 16.93 12.91
CA ALA A 88 -6.86 17.13 14.36
C ALA A 88 -5.49 16.70 14.92
N PHE A 89 -4.96 15.58 14.43
CA PHE A 89 -3.64 15.09 14.79
C PHE A 89 -2.53 16.07 14.38
N SER A 90 -2.55 16.59 13.16
CA SER A 90 -1.57 17.54 12.66
C SER A 90 -1.57 18.85 13.46
N GLN A 91 -2.75 19.33 13.89
CA GLN A 91 -2.86 20.51 14.78
C GLN A 91 -2.24 20.26 16.16
N ALA A 92 -2.36 19.04 16.68
CA ALA A 92 -1.82 18.67 17.99
C ALA A 92 -0.34 18.27 17.95
N LEU A 93 0.25 18.05 16.75
CA LEU A 93 1.55 17.40 16.62
C LEU A 93 2.68 18.14 17.34
N GLU A 94 2.76 19.47 17.25
CA GLU A 94 3.80 20.24 17.94
C GLU A 94 3.73 20.09 19.46
N THR A 95 2.51 20.07 20.01
CA THR A 95 2.29 19.83 21.45
C THR A 95 2.63 18.39 21.83
N LEU A 96 2.24 17.41 20.99
CA LEU A 96 2.63 16.00 21.15
C LEU A 96 4.14 15.84 21.22
N LEU A 97 4.88 16.44 20.28
CA LEU A 97 6.34 16.37 20.23
C LEU A 97 7.03 17.01 21.45
N SER A 98 6.33 17.86 22.16
CA SER A 98 6.82 18.49 23.39
C SER A 98 6.35 17.76 24.67
N SER A 99 5.51 16.73 24.53
CA SER A 99 4.89 15.96 25.63
C SER A 99 5.59 14.60 25.85
N PRO A 100 5.19 13.83 26.88
CA PRO A 100 5.61 12.43 27.05
C PRO A 100 5.25 11.54 25.86
N LEU A 101 4.27 11.91 25.03
CA LEU A 101 3.78 11.17 23.85
C LEU A 101 4.56 11.52 22.57
N ALA A 102 5.75 12.13 22.70
CA ALA A 102 6.53 12.55 21.54
C ALA A 102 6.90 11.38 20.60
N ALA A 103 7.15 10.20 21.14
CA ALA A 103 7.43 9.01 20.34
C ALA A 103 6.20 8.56 19.53
N ASP A 104 5.03 8.59 20.16
CA ASP A 104 3.75 8.31 19.50
C ASP A 104 3.46 9.32 18.39
N GLY A 105 3.69 10.61 18.67
CA GLY A 105 3.54 11.69 17.69
C GLY A 105 4.43 11.45 16.44
N LEU A 106 5.71 11.14 16.64
CA LEU A 106 6.64 10.87 15.54
C LEU A 106 6.26 9.62 14.74
N VAL A 107 5.91 8.53 15.41
CA VAL A 107 5.57 7.27 14.73
C VAL A 107 4.27 7.40 13.95
N LEU A 108 3.22 7.99 14.53
CA LEU A 108 1.94 8.19 13.84
C LEU A 108 2.05 9.18 12.67
N ASP A 109 2.90 10.22 12.78
CA ASP A 109 3.19 11.13 11.69
C ASP A 109 3.95 10.43 10.55
N ALA A 110 4.92 9.57 10.89
CA ALA A 110 5.62 8.75 9.88
C ALA A 110 4.66 7.79 9.16
N VAL A 111 3.69 7.20 9.87
CA VAL A 111 2.64 6.36 9.26
C VAL A 111 1.76 7.18 8.30
N ASP A 112 1.33 8.39 8.71
CA ASP A 112 0.53 9.28 7.86
C ASP A 112 1.23 9.69 6.57
N ARG A 113 2.54 9.94 6.66
CA ARG A 113 3.36 10.39 5.53
C ARG A 113 3.97 9.24 4.72
N ARG A 114 3.92 8.02 5.25
CA ARG A 114 4.68 6.87 4.75
C ARG A 114 6.18 7.18 4.60
N ASP A 115 6.71 7.93 5.56
CA ASP A 115 8.09 8.40 5.54
C ASP A 115 8.69 8.37 6.97
N PRO A 116 9.68 7.51 7.24
CA PRO A 116 10.34 7.41 8.53
C PRO A 116 11.50 8.40 8.72
N SER A 117 11.79 9.28 7.76
CA SER A 117 13.01 10.09 7.72
C SER A 117 13.20 11.02 8.93
N ASP A 118 12.10 11.48 9.55
CA ASP A 118 12.13 12.35 10.71
C ASP A 118 12.32 11.60 12.04
N ILE A 119 12.36 10.26 12.04
CA ILE A 119 12.59 9.47 13.24
C ILE A 119 14.09 9.21 13.42
N PRO A 120 14.76 9.83 14.42
CA PRO A 120 16.17 9.59 14.65
C PRO A 120 16.42 8.13 15.03
N ALA A 121 17.44 7.49 14.45
CA ALA A 121 17.82 6.12 14.79
C ALA A 121 18.11 5.94 16.30
N ALA A 122 18.60 6.99 16.97
CA ALA A 122 18.83 7.01 18.41
C ALA A 122 17.54 6.91 19.25
N LEU A 123 16.36 7.08 18.64
CA LEU A 123 15.07 6.94 19.33
C LEU A 123 14.62 5.47 19.41
N GLU A 124 14.99 4.63 18.46
CA GLU A 124 14.53 3.23 18.39
C GLU A 124 14.63 2.43 19.70
N PRO A 125 15.72 2.52 20.48
CA PRO A 125 15.82 1.80 21.75
C PRO A 125 14.78 2.21 22.81
N TYR A 126 14.11 3.34 22.63
CA TYR A 126 13.12 3.90 23.54
C TYR A 126 11.68 3.69 23.07
N LEU A 127 11.48 3.17 21.86
CA LEU A 127 10.17 2.84 21.34
C LEU A 127 9.61 1.57 21.99
N ASP A 128 8.34 1.57 22.30
CA ASP A 128 7.64 0.35 22.69
C ASP A 128 7.42 -0.59 21.50
N ARG A 129 6.89 -1.79 21.78
CA ARG A 129 6.68 -2.81 20.72
C ARG A 129 5.71 -2.35 19.63
N ARG A 130 4.65 -1.61 20.00
CA ARG A 130 3.64 -1.09 19.09
C ARG A 130 4.25 -0.03 18.17
N GLN A 131 4.93 0.94 18.76
CA GLN A 131 5.63 2.01 18.05
C GLN A 131 6.68 1.44 17.10
N LEU A 132 7.50 0.51 17.60
CA LEU A 132 8.56 -0.10 16.79
C LEU A 132 8.00 -0.96 15.65
N ALA A 133 6.90 -1.70 15.87
CA ALA A 133 6.26 -2.48 14.81
C ALA A 133 5.74 -1.59 13.68
N LEU A 134 5.05 -0.48 14.02
CA LEU A 134 4.58 0.47 13.00
C LEU A 134 5.73 1.16 12.26
N LEU A 135 6.80 1.51 12.97
CA LEU A 135 8.00 2.03 12.33
C LEU A 135 8.60 1.01 11.33
N ARG A 136 8.63 -0.28 11.66
CA ARG A 136 9.10 -1.33 10.75
C ARG A 136 8.23 -1.44 9.49
N ILE A 137 6.90 -1.29 9.61
CA ILE A 137 5.99 -1.24 8.45
C ILE A 137 6.36 -0.06 7.54
N VAL A 138 6.55 1.14 8.11
CA VAL A 138 6.92 2.34 7.31
C VAL A 138 8.31 2.22 6.66
N GLN A 139 9.17 1.33 7.19
CA GLN A 139 10.51 1.04 6.67
C GLN A 139 10.56 -0.14 5.69
N ASP A 140 9.41 -0.66 5.23
CA ASP A 140 9.29 -1.85 4.37
C ASP A 140 9.93 -3.11 5.01
N ARG A 141 9.73 -3.28 6.34
CA ARG A 141 10.27 -4.37 7.15
C ARG A 141 9.15 -5.10 7.90
N GLU A 142 8.05 -5.38 7.23
CA GLU A 142 6.82 -5.96 7.80
C GLU A 142 7.03 -7.32 8.50
N PRO A 143 7.92 -8.23 8.04
CA PRO A 143 8.20 -9.46 8.76
C PRO A 143 8.78 -9.22 10.17
N GLU A 144 9.47 -8.10 10.39
CA GLU A 144 9.93 -7.72 11.72
C GLU A 144 8.79 -7.15 12.56
N ALA A 145 7.89 -6.37 11.94
CA ALA A 145 6.70 -5.86 12.61
C ALA A 145 5.83 -6.99 13.15
N VAL A 146 5.61 -8.05 12.36
CA VAL A 146 4.88 -9.25 12.81
C VAL A 146 5.53 -9.92 14.02
N ARG A 147 6.89 -9.99 14.07
CA ARG A 147 7.58 -10.55 15.24
C ARG A 147 7.47 -9.69 16.50
N LEU A 148 7.40 -8.37 16.34
CA LEU A 148 7.27 -7.40 17.42
C LEU A 148 5.85 -7.33 17.96
N LEU A 149 4.87 -7.29 17.05
CA LEU A 149 3.45 -7.14 17.34
C LEU A 149 2.64 -8.11 16.46
N PRO A 150 2.40 -9.36 16.90
CA PRO A 150 1.70 -10.37 16.12
C PRO A 150 0.16 -10.14 16.13
N GLU A 151 -0.28 -9.00 15.61
CA GLU A 151 -1.68 -8.60 15.47
C GLU A 151 -2.15 -8.66 14.01
N ALA A 152 -3.46 -8.74 13.81
CA ALA A 152 -4.08 -8.88 12.48
C ALA A 152 -3.59 -7.83 11.48
N TYR A 153 -3.45 -6.58 11.90
CA TYR A 153 -2.97 -5.49 11.05
C TYR A 153 -1.52 -5.72 10.55
N CYS A 154 -0.60 -6.14 11.44
CA CYS A 154 0.79 -6.39 11.03
C CYS A 154 0.89 -7.57 10.06
N PHE A 155 0.08 -8.62 10.27
CA PHE A 155 -0.01 -9.74 9.33
C PHE A 155 -0.60 -9.32 7.97
N LEU A 156 -1.63 -8.47 7.97
CA LEU A 156 -2.19 -7.90 6.74
C LEU A 156 -1.12 -7.12 5.97
N MET A 157 -0.39 -6.22 6.65
CA MET A 157 0.67 -5.41 6.00
C MET A 157 1.79 -6.28 5.43
N ALA A 158 2.23 -7.33 6.15
CA ALA A 158 3.23 -8.27 5.64
C ALA A 158 2.71 -9.07 4.42
N GLY A 159 1.43 -9.41 4.42
CA GLY A 159 0.79 -10.08 3.30
C GLY A 159 0.67 -9.17 2.06
N ILE A 160 0.32 -7.91 2.26
CA ILE A 160 0.25 -6.89 1.19
C ILE A 160 1.63 -6.68 0.57
N ALA A 161 2.66 -6.47 1.39
CA ALA A 161 4.04 -6.29 0.91
C ALA A 161 4.51 -7.48 0.06
N GLY A 162 4.26 -8.71 0.50
CA GLY A 162 4.58 -9.91 -0.28
C GLY A 162 3.78 -10.03 -1.59
N TYR A 163 2.52 -9.58 -1.60
CA TYR A 163 1.69 -9.52 -2.80
C TYR A 163 2.22 -8.48 -3.81
N GLU A 164 2.54 -7.27 -3.34
CA GLU A 164 3.01 -6.17 -4.20
C GLU A 164 4.39 -6.43 -4.79
N GLN A 165 5.30 -7.03 -4.02
CA GLN A 165 6.63 -7.41 -4.51
C GLN A 165 6.59 -8.57 -5.51
N GLY A 166 5.52 -9.37 -5.53
CA GLY A 166 5.26 -10.40 -6.53
C GLY A 166 6.23 -11.59 -6.54
N GLY A 167 7.04 -11.77 -5.50
CA GLY A 167 8.05 -12.83 -5.44
C GLY A 167 7.66 -14.04 -4.60
N ASP A 168 6.95 -13.83 -3.50
CA ASP A 168 6.58 -14.88 -2.53
C ASP A 168 5.08 -14.91 -2.24
N TYR A 169 4.30 -15.35 -3.19
CA TYR A 169 2.85 -15.53 -3.00
C TYR A 169 2.51 -16.56 -1.91
N THR A 170 3.38 -17.53 -1.65
CA THR A 170 3.17 -18.52 -0.58
C THR A 170 3.28 -17.86 0.78
N GLY A 171 4.32 -17.06 0.99
CA GLY A 171 4.50 -16.28 2.21
C GLY A 171 3.40 -15.23 2.40
N ALA A 172 3.06 -14.49 1.34
CA ALA A 172 1.96 -13.52 1.35
C ALA A 172 0.64 -14.16 1.78
N MET A 173 0.28 -15.31 1.17
CA MET A 173 -0.93 -16.06 1.51
C MET A 173 -0.91 -16.54 2.96
N ALA A 174 0.24 -16.99 3.48
CA ALA A 174 0.38 -17.42 4.87
C ALA A 174 0.14 -16.26 5.85
N TYR A 175 0.73 -15.10 5.61
CA TYR A 175 0.49 -13.90 6.41
C TYR A 175 -0.97 -13.46 6.35
N LEU A 176 -1.58 -13.38 5.17
CA LEU A 176 -2.98 -12.98 4.99
C LEU A 176 -3.95 -13.93 5.71
N ARG A 177 -3.71 -15.24 5.67
CA ARG A 177 -4.51 -16.23 6.42
C ARG A 177 -4.43 -16.01 7.92
N GLN A 178 -3.22 -15.85 8.47
CA GLN A 178 -3.03 -15.58 9.88
C GLN A 178 -3.68 -14.26 10.31
N GLY A 179 -3.52 -13.20 9.52
CA GLY A 179 -4.19 -11.91 9.75
C GLY A 179 -5.72 -12.05 9.76
N CYS A 180 -6.27 -12.77 8.80
CA CYS A 180 -7.71 -13.05 8.72
C CYS A 180 -8.23 -13.83 9.94
N ASP A 181 -7.50 -14.86 10.39
CA ASP A 181 -7.87 -15.67 11.55
C ASP A 181 -7.84 -14.85 12.85
N LEU A 182 -6.84 -14.01 13.04
CA LEU A 182 -6.75 -13.09 14.18
C LEU A 182 -7.89 -12.05 14.14
N ALA A 183 -8.11 -11.44 12.98
CA ALA A 183 -9.20 -10.49 12.79
C ALA A 183 -10.57 -11.11 13.08
N ALA A 184 -10.77 -12.39 12.69
CA ALA A 184 -12.01 -13.11 12.96
C ALA A 184 -12.22 -13.36 14.46
N ARG A 185 -11.18 -13.71 15.21
CA ARG A 185 -11.26 -13.90 16.67
C ARG A 185 -11.65 -12.62 17.40
N ASP A 186 -11.15 -11.49 16.90
CA ASP A 186 -11.35 -10.17 17.52
C ASP A 186 -12.59 -9.44 16.96
N GLY A 187 -13.31 -10.02 15.98
CA GLY A 187 -14.48 -9.42 15.35
C GLY A 187 -14.14 -8.21 14.45
N ARG A 188 -12.89 -8.07 13.99
CA ARG A 188 -12.40 -6.96 13.16
C ARG A 188 -12.75 -7.21 11.68
N VAL A 189 -14.02 -7.03 11.31
CA VAL A 189 -14.58 -7.39 10.00
C VAL A 189 -13.87 -6.67 8.83
N ARG A 190 -13.42 -5.44 9.03
CA ARG A 190 -12.69 -4.67 7.99
C ARG A 190 -11.35 -5.32 7.65
N LEU A 191 -10.56 -5.72 8.65
CA LEU A 191 -9.31 -6.45 8.42
C LEU A 191 -9.54 -7.81 7.76
N MET A 192 -10.63 -8.52 8.14
CA MET A 192 -11.03 -9.76 7.47
C MET A 192 -11.31 -9.52 5.99
N LEU A 193 -12.06 -8.46 5.66
CA LEU A 193 -12.35 -8.06 4.29
C LEU A 193 -11.06 -7.81 3.51
N GLU A 194 -10.17 -6.97 4.03
CA GLU A 194 -8.89 -6.65 3.37
C GLU A 194 -8.04 -7.92 3.17
N CYS A 195 -7.89 -8.78 4.19
CA CYS A 195 -7.18 -10.04 4.04
C CYS A 195 -7.78 -10.91 2.91
N ARG A 196 -9.13 -11.02 2.85
CA ARG A 196 -9.80 -11.81 1.80
C ARG A 196 -9.66 -11.19 0.41
N LEU A 197 -9.67 -9.86 0.30
CA LEU A 197 -9.42 -9.15 -0.96
C LEU A 197 -8.01 -9.45 -1.50
N PHE A 198 -6.99 -9.34 -0.65
CA PHE A 198 -5.62 -9.63 -1.06
C PHE A 198 -5.36 -11.12 -1.30
N MET A 199 -5.97 -12.04 -0.53
CA MET A 199 -5.91 -13.47 -0.84
C MET A 199 -6.51 -13.78 -2.22
N GLY A 200 -7.67 -13.18 -2.54
CA GLY A 200 -8.26 -13.28 -3.89
C GLY A 200 -7.34 -12.69 -4.97
N GLY A 201 -6.70 -11.56 -4.69
CA GLY A 201 -5.70 -10.94 -5.60
C GLY A 201 -4.48 -11.85 -5.84
N VAL A 202 -3.97 -12.53 -4.80
CA VAL A 202 -2.92 -13.55 -4.95
C VAL A 202 -3.39 -14.66 -5.90
N CYS A 203 -4.61 -15.18 -5.69
CA CYS A 203 -5.17 -16.21 -6.57
C CYS A 203 -5.35 -15.72 -8.01
N CYS A 204 -5.75 -14.45 -8.23
CA CYS A 204 -5.79 -13.84 -9.56
C CYS A 204 -4.43 -13.90 -10.24
N ASN A 205 -3.37 -13.43 -9.56
CA ASN A 205 -2.01 -13.45 -10.10
C ASN A 205 -1.48 -14.87 -10.35
N GLN A 206 -2.02 -15.87 -9.63
CA GLN A 206 -1.71 -17.29 -9.83
C GLN A 206 -2.62 -17.99 -10.84
N LEU A 207 -3.62 -17.30 -11.40
CA LEU A 207 -4.65 -17.86 -12.27
C LEU A 207 -5.45 -19.01 -11.60
N ASP A 208 -5.49 -19.03 -10.26
CA ASP A 208 -6.30 -19.95 -9.47
C ASP A 208 -7.73 -19.39 -9.35
N LEU A 209 -8.57 -19.74 -10.33
CA LEU A 209 -9.96 -19.29 -10.38
C LEU A 209 -10.82 -19.78 -9.21
N ASP A 210 -10.57 -21.01 -8.74
CA ASP A 210 -11.34 -21.59 -7.65
C ASP A 210 -11.00 -20.91 -6.30
N GLY A 211 -9.71 -20.73 -6.02
CA GLY A 211 -9.24 -20.01 -4.83
C GLY A 211 -9.68 -18.54 -4.85
N MET A 212 -9.58 -17.88 -6.00
CA MET A 212 -10.08 -16.52 -6.18
C MET A 212 -11.57 -16.42 -5.82
N GLU A 213 -12.38 -17.33 -6.36
CA GLU A 213 -13.82 -17.32 -6.14
C GLU A 213 -14.20 -17.61 -4.68
N GLU A 214 -13.48 -18.52 -4.00
CA GLU A 214 -13.65 -18.77 -2.57
C GLU A 214 -13.46 -17.51 -1.74
N HIS A 215 -12.33 -16.81 -1.96
CA HIS A 215 -11.99 -15.62 -1.20
C HIS A 215 -12.92 -14.43 -1.54
N TYR A 216 -13.21 -14.19 -2.81
CA TYR A 216 -14.07 -13.07 -3.23
C TYR A 216 -15.52 -13.26 -2.79
N ARG A 217 -16.09 -14.47 -2.78
CA ARG A 217 -17.45 -14.68 -2.22
C ARG A 217 -17.53 -14.31 -0.74
N ALA A 218 -16.47 -14.62 0.03
CA ALA A 218 -16.42 -14.23 1.44
C ALA A 218 -16.28 -12.70 1.58
N ALA A 219 -15.37 -12.09 0.82
CA ALA A 219 -15.15 -10.65 0.81
C ALA A 219 -16.39 -9.86 0.37
N GLU A 220 -17.11 -10.30 -0.66
CA GLU A 220 -18.34 -9.65 -1.15
C GLU A 220 -19.43 -9.56 -0.08
N ARG A 221 -19.62 -10.60 0.72
CA ARG A 221 -20.61 -10.57 1.82
C ARG A 221 -20.25 -9.48 2.83
N MET A 222 -18.97 -9.37 3.20
CA MET A 222 -18.48 -8.35 4.13
C MET A 222 -18.54 -6.96 3.51
N ALA A 223 -18.12 -6.80 2.26
CA ALA A 223 -18.15 -5.52 1.55
C ALA A 223 -19.58 -4.97 1.42
N ARG A 224 -20.56 -5.82 1.10
CA ARG A 224 -21.98 -5.42 1.07
C ARG A 224 -22.48 -4.98 2.43
N ALA A 225 -22.14 -5.72 3.50
CA ALA A 225 -22.53 -5.37 4.87
C ALA A 225 -21.92 -4.05 5.35
N LEU A 226 -20.70 -3.72 4.88
CA LEU A 226 -19.96 -2.49 5.21
C LEU A 226 -20.22 -1.34 4.24
N GLY A 227 -21.02 -1.55 3.17
CA GLY A 227 -21.29 -0.52 2.15
C GLY A 227 -20.10 -0.21 1.24
N ARG A 228 -19.10 -1.08 1.16
CA ARG A 228 -17.82 -0.90 0.42
C ARG A 228 -18.02 -1.19 -1.08
N GLN A 229 -18.63 -0.24 -1.81
CA GLN A 229 -18.98 -0.40 -3.22
C GLN A 229 -17.77 -0.51 -4.14
N GLU A 230 -16.68 0.23 -3.85
CA GLU A 230 -15.47 0.17 -4.68
C GLU A 230 -14.79 -1.20 -4.56
N ASP A 231 -14.77 -1.82 -3.37
CA ASP A 231 -14.23 -3.18 -3.22
C ASP A 231 -15.04 -4.21 -4.02
N LEU A 232 -16.36 -4.06 -4.09
CA LEU A 232 -17.23 -4.91 -4.94
C LEU A 232 -16.86 -4.74 -6.41
N ARG A 233 -16.60 -3.51 -6.86
CA ARG A 233 -16.16 -3.22 -8.23
C ARG A 233 -14.78 -3.81 -8.52
N VAL A 234 -13.82 -3.65 -7.61
CA VAL A 234 -12.47 -4.23 -7.74
C VAL A 234 -12.53 -5.75 -7.87
N MET A 235 -13.31 -6.43 -7.02
CA MET A 235 -13.48 -7.89 -7.11
C MET A 235 -14.09 -8.33 -8.43
N ALA A 236 -15.13 -7.64 -8.90
CA ALA A 236 -15.77 -7.94 -10.16
C ALA A 236 -14.83 -7.73 -11.37
N TYR A 237 -14.06 -6.64 -11.35
CA TYR A 237 -13.02 -6.37 -12.35
C TYR A 237 -11.95 -7.46 -12.35
N ASN A 238 -11.38 -7.77 -11.18
CA ASN A 238 -10.31 -8.77 -11.07
C ASN A 238 -10.77 -10.15 -11.54
N ARG A 239 -12.00 -10.56 -11.18
CA ARG A 239 -12.61 -11.81 -11.65
C ARG A 239 -12.66 -11.87 -13.17
N ALA A 240 -13.19 -10.82 -13.80
CA ALA A 240 -13.30 -10.76 -15.25
C ALA A 240 -11.92 -10.64 -15.93
N ALA A 241 -10.98 -9.86 -15.35
CA ALA A 241 -9.62 -9.74 -15.87
C ALA A 241 -8.87 -11.06 -15.82
N THR A 242 -9.00 -11.83 -14.72
CA THR A 242 -8.40 -13.18 -14.61
C THR A 242 -9.02 -14.15 -15.63
N GLN A 243 -10.32 -14.06 -15.90
CA GLN A 243 -10.95 -14.84 -16.96
C GLN A 243 -10.35 -14.53 -18.34
N VAL A 244 -10.02 -13.25 -18.63
CA VAL A 244 -9.33 -12.86 -19.87
C VAL A 244 -7.95 -13.55 -19.95
N GLU A 245 -7.19 -13.53 -18.86
CA GLU A 245 -5.86 -14.18 -18.81
C GLU A 245 -5.94 -15.70 -18.97
N CYS A 246 -7.05 -16.31 -18.53
CA CYS A 246 -7.33 -17.73 -18.72
C CYS A 246 -7.95 -18.07 -20.11
N GLY A 247 -8.08 -17.10 -21.01
CA GLY A 247 -8.68 -17.29 -22.33
C GLY A 247 -10.22 -17.47 -22.32
N ARG A 248 -10.89 -17.24 -21.19
CA ARG A 248 -12.37 -17.30 -21.06
C ARG A 248 -13.03 -16.02 -21.55
N TYR A 249 -12.73 -15.64 -22.78
CA TYR A 249 -13.12 -14.34 -23.35
C TYR A 249 -14.62 -14.10 -23.38
N GLN A 250 -15.44 -15.13 -23.63
CA GLN A 250 -16.88 -14.97 -23.69
C GLN A 250 -17.50 -14.64 -22.33
N GLU A 251 -16.99 -15.23 -21.24
CA GLU A 251 -17.44 -14.95 -19.87
C GLU A 251 -17.06 -13.53 -19.47
N ALA A 252 -15.80 -13.14 -19.68
CA ALA A 252 -15.28 -11.81 -19.38
C ALA A 252 -15.98 -10.71 -20.23
N TYR A 253 -16.26 -10.98 -21.50
CA TYR A 253 -17.01 -10.08 -22.38
C TYR A 253 -18.36 -9.70 -21.79
N GLY A 254 -19.09 -10.68 -21.21
CA GLY A 254 -20.38 -10.44 -20.56
C GLY A 254 -20.32 -9.35 -19.48
N TYR A 255 -19.27 -9.35 -18.67
CA TYR A 255 -19.05 -8.34 -17.64
C TYR A 255 -18.66 -6.98 -18.24
N PHE A 256 -17.59 -6.92 -19.04
CA PHE A 256 -17.05 -5.65 -19.54
C PHE A 256 -18.00 -4.92 -20.50
N SER A 257 -18.78 -5.66 -21.30
CA SER A 257 -19.75 -5.07 -22.23
C SER A 257 -20.98 -4.49 -21.53
N ALA A 258 -21.30 -4.95 -20.32
CA ALA A 258 -22.46 -4.49 -19.55
C ALA A 258 -22.19 -3.22 -18.72
N LEU A 259 -20.96 -2.74 -18.66
CA LEU A 259 -20.62 -1.55 -17.88
C LEU A 259 -21.16 -0.28 -18.51
N GLU A 260 -21.97 0.49 -17.77
CA GLU A 260 -22.55 1.76 -18.26
C GLU A 260 -21.50 2.87 -18.40
N ARG A 261 -20.55 2.95 -17.47
CA ARG A 261 -19.48 3.94 -17.42
C ARG A 261 -18.12 3.27 -17.22
N PRO A 262 -17.62 2.59 -18.26
CA PRO A 262 -16.34 1.89 -18.16
C PRO A 262 -15.16 2.86 -18.09
N ARG A 263 -14.15 2.50 -17.30
CA ARG A 263 -12.84 3.14 -17.24
C ARG A 263 -11.97 2.67 -18.41
N VAL A 264 -10.85 3.35 -18.67
CA VAL A 264 -9.93 3.01 -19.77
C VAL A 264 -9.51 1.55 -19.72
N MET A 265 -9.07 1.05 -18.55
CA MET A 265 -8.60 -0.33 -18.43
C MET A 265 -9.72 -1.37 -18.55
N GLU A 266 -10.97 -1.03 -18.25
CA GLU A 266 -12.12 -1.90 -18.50
C GLU A 266 -12.42 -2.00 -20.01
N LEU A 267 -12.31 -0.90 -20.74
CA LEU A 267 -12.41 -0.88 -22.20
C LEU A 267 -11.25 -1.60 -22.89
N HIS A 268 -10.04 -1.48 -22.36
CA HIS A 268 -8.90 -2.28 -22.78
C HIS A 268 -9.19 -3.79 -22.65
N LYS A 269 -9.70 -4.24 -21.48
CA LYS A 269 -10.05 -5.65 -21.29
C LYS A 269 -11.19 -6.10 -22.21
N LEU A 270 -12.18 -5.23 -22.48
CA LEU A 270 -13.21 -5.49 -23.46
C LEU A 270 -12.63 -5.68 -24.87
N ALA A 271 -11.69 -4.82 -25.27
CA ALA A 271 -11.02 -4.94 -26.58
C ALA A 271 -10.23 -6.25 -26.70
N VAL A 272 -9.53 -6.68 -25.65
CA VAL A 272 -8.83 -7.98 -25.62
C VAL A 272 -9.81 -9.14 -25.70
N CYS A 273 -10.96 -9.09 -25.01
CA CYS A 273 -12.01 -10.09 -25.16
C CYS A 273 -12.51 -10.18 -26.60
N CYS A 274 -12.81 -9.02 -27.21
CA CYS A 274 -13.26 -8.95 -28.60
C CYS A 274 -12.20 -9.48 -29.58
N GLU A 275 -10.91 -9.16 -29.37
CA GLU A 275 -9.78 -9.73 -30.14
C GLU A 275 -9.79 -11.25 -30.05
N GLY A 276 -9.84 -11.80 -28.82
CA GLY A 276 -9.85 -13.27 -28.62
C GLY A 276 -11.08 -13.97 -29.20
N LEU A 277 -12.21 -13.25 -29.35
CA LEU A 277 -13.44 -13.74 -29.97
C LEU A 277 -13.51 -13.49 -31.50
N GLY A 278 -12.47 -12.88 -32.11
CA GLY A 278 -12.44 -12.53 -33.52
C GLY A 278 -13.36 -11.35 -33.91
N ARG A 279 -13.80 -10.55 -32.94
CA ARG A 279 -14.72 -9.41 -33.14
C ARG A 279 -13.95 -8.09 -33.30
N THR A 280 -13.12 -8.01 -34.35
CA THR A 280 -12.16 -6.91 -34.58
C THR A 280 -12.83 -5.52 -34.55
N ARG A 281 -14.02 -5.38 -35.15
CA ARG A 281 -14.73 -4.08 -35.18
C ARG A 281 -15.14 -3.61 -33.77
N GLU A 282 -15.70 -4.53 -32.97
CA GLU A 282 -16.08 -4.24 -31.58
C GLU A 282 -14.85 -3.91 -30.71
N ALA A 283 -13.71 -4.57 -30.96
CA ALA A 283 -12.47 -4.28 -30.27
C ALA A 283 -11.98 -2.85 -30.55
N LEU A 284 -11.98 -2.43 -31.83
CA LEU A 284 -11.59 -1.06 -32.21
C LEU A 284 -12.54 -0.02 -31.64
N ASP A 285 -13.86 -0.27 -31.66
CA ASP A 285 -14.88 0.62 -31.03
C ASP A 285 -14.61 0.79 -29.52
N ALA A 286 -14.27 -0.29 -28.81
CA ALA A 286 -13.92 -0.21 -27.41
C ALA A 286 -12.67 0.65 -27.16
N LEU A 287 -11.66 0.54 -28.03
CA LEU A 287 -10.43 1.34 -27.95
C LEU A 287 -10.69 2.82 -28.27
N ASP A 288 -11.58 3.13 -29.22
CA ASP A 288 -11.99 4.51 -29.55
C ASP A 288 -12.71 5.16 -28.35
N ARG A 289 -13.59 4.41 -27.69
CA ARG A 289 -14.26 4.86 -26.45
C ARG A 289 -13.27 5.09 -25.29
N ALA A 290 -12.17 4.35 -25.24
CA ALA A 290 -11.16 4.54 -24.21
C ALA A 290 -10.47 5.91 -24.28
N GLU A 291 -10.43 6.56 -25.47
CA GLU A 291 -9.83 7.88 -25.63
C GLU A 291 -10.52 8.98 -24.80
N THR A 292 -11.80 8.81 -24.50
CA THR A 292 -12.59 9.78 -23.71
C THR A 292 -13.04 9.24 -22.35
N ALA A 293 -12.78 7.98 -22.05
CA ALA A 293 -13.17 7.34 -20.80
C ALA A 293 -12.37 7.91 -19.58
N PRO A 294 -12.95 7.92 -18.37
CA PRO A 294 -12.24 8.31 -17.16
C PRO A 294 -11.20 7.26 -16.77
N GLU A 295 -10.09 7.70 -16.20
CA GLU A 295 -9.12 6.85 -15.50
C GLU A 295 -8.39 7.69 -14.46
N GLU A 296 -8.34 7.21 -13.24
CA GLU A 296 -7.65 7.85 -12.14
C GLU A 296 -6.37 7.11 -11.78
N TYR A 297 -6.35 5.79 -11.99
CA TYR A 297 -5.22 4.93 -11.70
C TYR A 297 -5.31 3.63 -12.54
N PRO A 298 -4.23 3.18 -13.17
CA PRO A 298 -2.90 3.82 -13.28
C PRO A 298 -2.90 5.10 -14.12
N ASP A 299 -1.73 5.76 -14.26
CA ASP A 299 -1.60 6.98 -15.08
C ASP A 299 -2.23 6.80 -16.45
N ARG A 300 -3.08 7.75 -16.85
CA ARG A 300 -3.85 7.70 -18.10
C ARG A 300 -2.96 7.52 -19.34
N ALA A 301 -1.77 8.16 -19.35
CA ALA A 301 -0.86 8.06 -20.49
C ALA A 301 -0.41 6.61 -20.68
N LEU A 302 -0.01 5.92 -19.60
CA LEU A 302 0.35 4.51 -19.64
C LEU A 302 -0.84 3.62 -20.06
N CYS A 303 -2.04 3.90 -19.57
CA CYS A 303 -3.25 3.16 -19.97
C CYS A 303 -3.51 3.28 -21.48
N MET A 304 -3.31 4.47 -22.06
CA MET A 304 -3.48 4.67 -23.51
C MET A 304 -2.38 3.97 -24.32
N GLU A 305 -1.14 3.92 -23.82
CA GLU A 305 -0.07 3.12 -24.46
C GLU A 305 -0.42 1.61 -24.45
N ILE A 306 -0.96 1.10 -23.32
CA ILE A 306 -1.46 -0.29 -23.22
C ILE A 306 -2.58 -0.53 -24.24
N CYS A 307 -3.55 0.36 -24.37
CA CYS A 307 -4.61 0.29 -25.39
C CYS A 307 -4.01 0.28 -26.82
N GLY A 308 -2.98 1.11 -27.03
CA GLY A 308 -2.28 1.21 -28.32
C GLY A 308 -1.63 -0.11 -28.76
N LEU A 309 -1.20 -0.97 -27.82
CA LEU A 309 -0.67 -2.30 -28.17
C LEU A 309 -1.75 -3.19 -28.81
N VAL A 310 -2.96 -3.21 -28.25
CA VAL A 310 -4.08 -3.97 -28.78
C VAL A 310 -4.48 -3.42 -30.15
N ARG A 311 -4.57 -2.10 -30.32
CA ARG A 311 -4.88 -1.47 -31.61
C ARG A 311 -3.90 -1.89 -32.69
N ARG A 312 -2.58 -1.84 -32.42
CA ARG A 312 -1.54 -2.25 -33.37
C ARG A 312 -1.67 -3.73 -33.77
N ARG A 313 -2.02 -4.62 -32.83
CA ARG A 313 -2.28 -6.04 -33.11
C ARG A 313 -3.47 -6.22 -34.07
N LEU A 314 -4.54 -5.48 -33.86
CA LEU A 314 -5.75 -5.56 -34.68
C LEU A 314 -5.55 -4.97 -36.08
N GLU A 315 -4.80 -3.89 -36.22
CA GLU A 315 -4.59 -3.17 -37.49
C GLU A 315 -3.45 -3.74 -38.33
N ASN A 316 -2.46 -4.40 -37.70
CA ASN A 316 -1.30 -4.97 -38.37
C ASN A 316 -1.23 -6.50 -38.15
N PRO A 317 -1.71 -7.33 -39.09
CA PRO A 317 -1.59 -8.80 -38.95
C PRO A 317 -0.15 -9.32 -38.84
N GLY A 318 0.84 -8.49 -39.24
CA GLY A 318 2.26 -8.79 -39.13
C GLY A 318 2.93 -8.25 -37.88
N TYR A 319 2.21 -7.82 -36.85
CA TYR A 319 2.72 -7.15 -35.66
C TYR A 319 3.89 -7.88 -34.96
N LEU A 320 3.91 -9.21 -34.98
CA LEU A 320 4.99 -10.01 -34.40
C LEU A 320 6.38 -9.80 -35.07
N ARG A 321 6.38 -9.27 -36.31
CA ARG A 321 7.61 -8.93 -37.04
C ARG A 321 7.85 -7.40 -37.09
N ASP A 322 6.98 -6.62 -36.49
CA ASP A 322 7.08 -5.18 -36.45
C ASP A 322 8.01 -4.73 -35.32
N PRO A 323 9.17 -4.12 -35.60
CA PRO A 323 10.10 -3.65 -34.57
C PRO A 323 9.49 -2.52 -33.70
N ASP A 324 8.56 -1.73 -34.25
CA ASP A 324 7.94 -0.61 -33.54
C ASP A 324 6.91 -1.12 -32.51
N TYR A 325 6.17 -2.17 -32.87
CA TYR A 325 5.32 -2.88 -31.92
C TYR A 325 6.16 -3.47 -30.78
N GLY A 326 7.26 -4.15 -31.12
CA GLY A 326 8.12 -4.77 -30.12
C GLY A 326 8.73 -3.76 -29.15
N ARG A 327 9.19 -2.60 -29.65
CA ARG A 327 9.71 -1.53 -28.77
C ARG A 327 8.62 -1.00 -27.83
N ALA A 328 7.44 -0.71 -28.36
CA ALA A 328 6.32 -0.23 -27.55
C ALA A 328 5.89 -1.27 -26.50
N LEU A 329 5.82 -2.56 -26.86
CA LEU A 329 5.49 -3.65 -25.96
C LEU A 329 6.51 -3.79 -24.82
N MET A 330 7.80 -3.76 -25.14
CA MET A 330 8.85 -3.84 -24.12
C MET A 330 8.85 -2.62 -23.20
N ASP A 331 8.63 -1.42 -23.72
CA ASP A 331 8.54 -0.20 -22.91
C ASP A 331 7.35 -0.26 -21.94
N VAL A 332 6.17 -0.59 -22.44
CA VAL A 332 4.97 -0.80 -21.61
C VAL A 332 5.22 -1.87 -20.53
N PHE A 333 5.80 -3.02 -20.93
CA PHE A 333 6.10 -4.09 -19.97
C PHE A 333 7.03 -3.63 -18.84
N HIS A 334 8.11 -2.93 -19.16
CA HIS A 334 9.05 -2.44 -18.16
C HIS A 334 8.46 -1.34 -17.29
N ARG A 335 7.62 -0.45 -17.86
CA ARG A 335 6.90 0.55 -17.09
C ARG A 335 5.88 -0.09 -16.16
N CYS A 336 5.09 -1.05 -16.63
CA CYS A 336 4.16 -1.79 -15.78
C CYS A 336 4.89 -2.47 -14.61
N ARG A 337 6.07 -3.09 -14.87
CA ARG A 337 6.86 -3.75 -13.82
C ARG A 337 7.41 -2.78 -12.76
N ARG A 338 7.71 -1.54 -13.14
CA ARG A 338 8.32 -0.55 -12.26
C ARG A 338 7.30 0.32 -11.53
N GLU A 339 6.18 0.63 -12.18
CA GLU A 339 5.25 1.68 -11.77
C GLU A 339 3.91 1.14 -11.27
N LEU A 340 3.60 -0.13 -11.54
CA LEU A 340 2.29 -0.74 -11.26
C LEU A 340 2.42 -2.05 -10.47
N PRO A 341 1.32 -2.52 -9.83
CA PRO A 341 1.26 -3.86 -9.26
C PRO A 341 1.67 -4.93 -10.29
N ILE A 342 2.36 -5.95 -9.82
CA ILE A 342 3.02 -6.97 -10.67
C ILE A 342 2.07 -7.66 -11.66
N GLY A 343 0.78 -7.75 -11.35
CA GLY A 343 -0.24 -8.31 -12.24
C GLY A 343 -0.33 -7.62 -13.60
N TYR A 344 -0.04 -6.32 -13.68
CA TYR A 344 -0.02 -5.60 -14.97
C TYR A 344 1.12 -6.08 -15.87
N ALA A 345 2.31 -6.26 -15.33
CA ALA A 345 3.41 -6.84 -16.07
C ALA A 345 3.14 -8.32 -16.41
N GLY A 346 2.57 -9.08 -15.47
CA GLY A 346 2.14 -10.45 -15.66
C GLY A 346 1.18 -10.62 -16.83
N PHE A 347 0.22 -9.70 -16.98
CA PHE A 347 -0.72 -9.70 -18.10
C PHE A 347 -0.04 -9.55 -19.47
N HIS A 348 1.01 -8.73 -19.56
CA HIS A 348 1.73 -8.49 -20.82
C HIS A 348 2.86 -9.50 -21.12
N LEU A 349 3.30 -10.27 -20.12
CA LEU A 349 4.40 -11.22 -20.26
C LEU A 349 4.18 -12.24 -21.41
N PRO A 350 2.99 -12.86 -21.56
CA PRO A 350 2.75 -13.77 -22.70
C PRO A 350 2.97 -13.09 -24.06
N TRP A 351 2.55 -11.84 -24.22
CA TRP A 351 2.74 -11.09 -25.47
C TRP A 351 4.22 -10.79 -25.75
N VAL A 352 4.98 -10.45 -24.69
CA VAL A 352 6.44 -10.27 -24.79
C VAL A 352 7.12 -11.56 -25.21
N LEU A 353 6.77 -12.69 -24.59
CA LEU A 353 7.34 -13.99 -24.92
C LEU A 353 6.99 -14.42 -26.35
N GLU A 354 5.76 -14.19 -26.80
CA GLU A 354 5.31 -14.46 -28.16
C GLU A 354 6.14 -13.66 -29.18
N TRP A 355 6.29 -12.34 -28.96
CA TRP A 355 7.07 -11.47 -29.84
C TRP A 355 8.55 -11.85 -29.88
N LEU A 356 9.18 -12.11 -28.73
CA LEU A 356 10.58 -12.55 -28.64
C LEU A 356 10.79 -13.87 -29.35
N THR A 357 9.87 -14.80 -29.19
CA THR A 357 9.92 -16.14 -29.82
C THR A 357 9.77 -16.01 -31.32
N ALA A 358 8.85 -15.22 -31.85
CA ALA A 358 8.69 -14.92 -33.26
C ALA A 358 9.95 -14.27 -33.86
N GLY A 359 10.65 -13.43 -33.08
CA GLY A 359 11.95 -12.83 -33.43
C GLY A 359 13.17 -13.73 -33.19
N ARG A 360 12.98 -15.00 -32.75
CA ARG A 360 14.05 -15.97 -32.40
C ARG A 360 14.96 -15.48 -31.26
N GLN A 361 14.49 -14.59 -30.40
CA GLN A 361 15.24 -14.05 -29.26
C GLN A 361 15.07 -14.92 -28.00
N TYR A 362 15.30 -16.24 -28.13
CA TYR A 362 15.04 -17.24 -27.09
C TYR A 362 15.83 -17.02 -25.81
N LYS A 363 17.07 -16.48 -25.92
CA LYS A 363 17.89 -16.18 -24.72
C LYS A 363 17.20 -15.12 -23.85
N LEU A 364 16.75 -14.02 -24.44
CA LEU A 364 16.08 -12.95 -23.74
C LEU A 364 14.73 -13.42 -23.15
N ALA A 365 13.97 -14.22 -23.93
CA ALA A 365 12.74 -14.83 -23.44
C ALA A 365 12.99 -15.71 -22.20
N TYR A 366 14.04 -16.52 -22.22
CA TYR A 366 14.42 -17.37 -21.09
C TYR A 366 14.86 -16.55 -19.87
N GLU A 367 15.65 -15.48 -20.06
CA GLU A 367 16.08 -14.58 -18.98
C GLU A 367 14.87 -13.92 -18.32
N LEU A 368 13.91 -13.42 -19.12
CA LEU A 368 12.66 -12.83 -18.60
C LEU A 368 11.82 -13.83 -17.79
N VAL A 369 11.68 -15.07 -18.27
CA VAL A 369 10.96 -16.12 -17.54
C VAL A 369 11.63 -16.43 -16.20
N ARG A 370 12.95 -16.42 -16.13
CA ARG A 370 13.68 -16.63 -14.88
C ARG A 370 13.54 -15.48 -13.90
N GLU A 371 13.53 -14.26 -14.39
CA GLU A 371 13.35 -13.05 -13.56
C GLU A 371 11.91 -12.85 -13.11
N PHE A 372 10.97 -13.29 -13.93
CA PHE A 372 9.55 -13.21 -13.67
C PHE A 372 9.01 -14.62 -13.48
N PRO A 373 8.99 -15.14 -12.24
CA PRO A 373 8.58 -16.51 -12.00
C PRO A 373 7.18 -16.73 -12.57
N LEU A 374 7.13 -17.56 -13.63
CA LEU A 374 5.86 -17.95 -14.23
C LEU A 374 5.07 -18.72 -13.20
N VAL A 375 3.89 -18.25 -12.94
CA VAL A 375 2.93 -18.95 -12.11
C VAL A 375 2.58 -20.26 -12.83
N PRO A 376 2.57 -21.41 -12.13
CA PRO A 376 2.06 -22.66 -12.71
C PRO A 376 0.68 -22.42 -13.30
N GLY A 377 0.49 -22.66 -14.60
CA GLY A 377 -0.78 -22.43 -15.32
C GLY A 377 -0.73 -21.38 -16.43
N ARG A 378 0.27 -20.50 -16.49
CA ARG A 378 0.41 -19.53 -17.60
C ARG A 378 0.97 -20.12 -18.91
N ASN A 379 1.34 -21.40 -18.92
CA ASN A 379 1.96 -22.09 -20.06
C ASN A 379 1.18 -23.30 -20.57
N SER A 380 -0.13 -23.41 -20.31
CA SER A 380 -0.95 -24.49 -20.88
C SER A 380 -1.83 -24.01 -22.04
#